data_baef924d5c5e6288c5d52f73de81f777
#
_entry.id   baef924d5c5e6288c5d52f73de81f777
#
_cell.length_a   1.000
_cell.length_b   1.000
_cell.length_c   1.000
_cell.angle_alpha   90.00
_cell.angle_beta   90.00
_cell.angle_gamma   90.00
#
_symmetry.space_group_name_H-M   'P 1'
#
loop_
_entity.id
_entity.type
_entity.pdbx_description
1 polymer ?
#
loop_
_entity_poly.entity_id
_entity_poly.type
_entity_poly.pdbx_seq_one_letter_code
_entity_poly.pdbx_strand_id
1 'polypeptide(L)'
;TSTGVGLKFVADNGFASSITVNSKGAQGTNGFLTVEDENKVNVMAAYTADNFHLSATYTTQSNDWDAWHYFSTDKIDGDNDFDADGWALRAWFRPDETGTAVPSVSVGYDTLSFTNNKNGYKDVNGYSVAFNWSDMFQADDVIGIALGQPIAGDDTDPFLWEAYYSFRPNDSIEITPGIFGGQDVRGVADKEDD
;
A
#
# COMPACT_ATOMS: atom_id res chain seq x y z
N THR A 1 -21.30 -0.02 -1.64
CA THR A 1 -21.20 -1.48 -1.33
C THR A 1 -20.63 -2.18 -2.54
N SER A 2 -19.55 -2.96 -2.37
CA SER A 2 -18.95 -3.74 -3.46
C SER A 2 -19.24 -5.24 -3.26
N THR A 3 -19.32 -5.96 -4.37
CA THR A 3 -19.42 -7.41 -4.42
C THR A 3 -18.16 -7.98 -5.05
N GLY A 4 -17.63 -9.04 -4.50
CA GLY A 4 -16.40 -9.64 -5.04
C GLY A 4 -16.33 -11.14 -4.84
N VAL A 5 -15.47 -11.75 -5.62
CA VAL A 5 -15.11 -13.17 -5.54
C VAL A 5 -13.60 -13.31 -5.67
N GLY A 6 -13.01 -14.25 -4.99
CA GLY A 6 -11.59 -14.54 -5.08
C GLY A 6 -11.27 -16.00 -4.97
N LEU A 7 -10.17 -16.37 -5.60
CA LEU A 7 -9.55 -17.67 -5.50
C LEU A 7 -8.12 -17.50 -4.98
N LYS A 8 -7.70 -18.38 -4.09
CA LYS A 8 -6.35 -18.42 -3.55
C LYS A 8 -5.81 -19.84 -3.63
N PHE A 9 -4.59 -19.96 -4.11
CA PHE A 9 -3.80 -21.18 -4.08
C PHE A 9 -2.59 -20.98 -3.15
N VAL A 10 -2.28 -21.98 -2.34
CA VAL A 10 -1.10 -22.01 -1.46
C VAL A 10 -0.48 -23.40 -1.58
N ALA A 11 0.81 -23.44 -1.90
CA ALA A 11 1.59 -24.67 -1.99
C ALA A 11 2.50 -24.83 -0.77
N ASP A 12 2.83 -26.06 -0.43
CA ASP A 12 3.69 -26.38 0.74
C ASP A 12 5.14 -25.90 0.58
N ASN A 13 5.55 -25.57 -0.64
CA ASN A 13 6.89 -25.07 -0.94
C ASN A 13 7.06 -23.53 -0.76
N GLY A 14 6.07 -22.87 -0.14
CA GLY A 14 6.09 -21.42 0.08
C GLY A 14 5.51 -20.57 -1.06
N PHE A 15 5.14 -21.17 -2.19
CA PHE A 15 4.49 -20.45 -3.26
C PHE A 15 3.00 -20.22 -2.95
N ALA A 16 2.50 -19.03 -3.26
CA ALA A 16 1.09 -18.69 -3.22
C ALA A 16 0.70 -17.82 -4.41
N SER A 17 -0.54 -17.96 -4.84
CA SER A 17 -1.13 -17.07 -5.85
C SER A 17 -2.60 -16.80 -5.54
N SER A 18 -3.11 -15.69 -6.00
CA SER A 18 -4.53 -15.38 -5.91
C SER A 18 -5.02 -14.53 -7.06
N ILE A 19 -6.31 -14.63 -7.33
CA ILE A 19 -7.05 -13.72 -8.18
C ILE A 19 -8.28 -13.25 -7.40
N THR A 20 -8.55 -11.95 -7.43
CA THR A 20 -9.77 -11.35 -6.87
C THR A 20 -10.42 -10.44 -7.89
N VAL A 21 -11.72 -10.47 -7.91
CA VAL A 21 -12.55 -9.66 -8.81
C VAL A 21 -13.60 -8.96 -7.98
N ASN A 22 -13.71 -7.66 -8.11
CA ASN A 22 -14.63 -6.82 -7.37
C ASN A 22 -15.41 -5.93 -8.34
N SER A 23 -16.66 -5.62 -7.97
CA SER A 23 -17.60 -4.81 -8.74
C SER A 23 -18.41 -3.97 -7.76
N LYS A 24 -18.50 -2.65 -7.95
CA LYS A 24 -19.23 -1.75 -7.03
C LYS A 24 -20.72 -1.72 -7.32
N GLY A 25 -21.12 -1.70 -8.57
CA GLY A 25 -22.52 -1.61 -9.00
C GLY A 25 -23.24 -2.94 -9.17
N ALA A 26 -22.62 -4.06 -8.80
CA ALA A 26 -23.18 -5.41 -9.02
C ALA A 26 -24.59 -5.66 -8.47
N GLN A 27 -25.00 -4.89 -7.48
CA GLN A 27 -26.34 -4.96 -6.88
C GLN A 27 -27.33 -3.97 -7.52
N GLY A 28 -26.87 -3.12 -8.41
CA GLY A 28 -27.67 -2.15 -9.14
C GLY A 28 -28.10 -2.63 -10.52
N THR A 29 -28.36 -1.66 -11.38
CA THR A 29 -28.80 -1.92 -12.77
C THR A 29 -27.67 -2.36 -13.69
N ASN A 30 -26.40 -2.09 -13.30
CA ASN A 30 -25.24 -2.29 -14.17
C ASN A 30 -24.76 -3.75 -14.19
N GLY A 31 -25.03 -4.52 -13.12
CA GLY A 31 -24.65 -5.92 -13.06
C GLY A 31 -23.17 -6.15 -12.67
N PHE A 32 -22.80 -7.41 -12.43
CA PHE A 32 -21.45 -7.80 -12.02
C PHE A 32 -20.51 -7.89 -13.23
N LEU A 33 -19.38 -7.18 -13.19
CA LEU A 33 -18.34 -7.16 -14.23
C LEU A 33 -18.83 -6.67 -15.61
N THR A 34 -19.80 -5.81 -15.64
CA THR A 34 -20.21 -5.16 -16.88
C THR A 34 -19.27 -3.98 -17.23
N VAL A 35 -19.30 -3.54 -18.46
CA VAL A 35 -18.50 -2.40 -18.95
C VAL A 35 -18.94 -1.06 -18.36
N GLU A 36 -20.13 -1.00 -17.78
CA GLU A 36 -20.72 0.21 -17.18
C GLU A 36 -20.50 0.28 -15.66
N ASP A 37 -19.88 -0.74 -15.07
CA ASP A 37 -19.66 -0.81 -13.62
C ASP A 37 -18.20 -0.55 -13.25
N GLU A 38 -18.00 0.01 -12.08
CA GLU A 38 -16.67 0.14 -11.50
C GLU A 38 -16.15 -1.25 -11.12
N ASN A 39 -15.15 -1.73 -11.83
CA ASN A 39 -14.56 -3.05 -11.63
C ASN A 39 -13.10 -2.97 -11.23
N LYS A 40 -12.67 -3.96 -10.44
CA LYS A 40 -11.26 -4.14 -10.07
C LYS A 40 -10.90 -5.62 -10.07
N VAL A 41 -9.83 -5.94 -10.77
CA VAL A 41 -9.23 -7.29 -10.78
C VAL A 41 -7.82 -7.20 -10.24
N ASN A 42 -7.48 -8.08 -9.31
CA ASN A 42 -6.12 -8.23 -8.80
C ASN A 42 -5.63 -9.64 -9.02
N VAL A 43 -4.41 -9.77 -9.49
CA VAL A 43 -3.71 -11.05 -9.61
C VAL A 43 -2.40 -10.95 -8.82
N MET A 44 -2.17 -11.89 -7.90
CA MET A 44 -1.01 -11.89 -7.03
C MET A 44 -0.25 -13.21 -7.15
N ALA A 45 1.08 -13.11 -7.15
CA ALA A 45 1.98 -14.22 -6.92
C ALA A 45 2.95 -13.87 -5.78
N ALA A 46 3.23 -14.84 -4.93
CA ALA A 46 4.10 -14.66 -3.79
C ALA A 46 4.94 -15.92 -3.54
N TYR A 47 6.10 -15.70 -2.97
CA TYR A 47 6.95 -16.76 -2.43
C TYR A 47 7.44 -16.37 -1.04
N THR A 48 7.30 -17.29 -0.09
CA THR A 48 7.73 -17.12 1.30
C THR A 48 8.65 -18.26 1.68
N ALA A 49 9.85 -17.93 2.12
CA ALA A 49 10.79 -18.82 2.80
C ALA A 49 10.86 -18.46 4.29
N ASP A 50 11.69 -19.15 5.06
CA ASP A 50 11.78 -18.96 6.51
C ASP A 50 12.15 -17.51 6.87
N ASN A 51 13.06 -16.92 6.13
CA ASN A 51 13.65 -15.62 6.43
C ASN A 51 13.44 -14.54 5.35
N PHE A 52 12.69 -14.82 4.27
CA PHE A 52 12.33 -13.79 3.29
C PHE A 52 10.98 -14.06 2.62
N HIS A 53 10.44 -12.99 2.05
CA HIS A 53 9.22 -13.01 1.26
C HIS A 53 9.37 -12.09 0.07
N LEU A 54 8.78 -12.52 -1.05
CA LEU A 54 8.64 -11.70 -2.26
C LEU A 54 7.20 -11.82 -2.75
N SER A 55 6.60 -10.73 -3.14
CA SER A 55 5.29 -10.77 -3.81
C SER A 55 5.16 -9.68 -4.86
N ALA A 56 4.37 -9.99 -5.88
CA ALA A 56 3.96 -9.06 -6.91
C ALA A 56 2.45 -9.18 -7.11
N THR A 57 1.76 -8.05 -7.11
CA THR A 57 0.35 -7.96 -7.43
C THR A 57 0.17 -7.04 -8.62
N TYR A 58 -0.50 -7.53 -9.65
CA TYR A 58 -1.00 -6.70 -10.74
C TYR A 58 -2.47 -6.39 -10.48
N THR A 59 -2.84 -5.15 -10.72
CA THR A 59 -4.21 -4.65 -10.57
C THR A 59 -4.64 -3.99 -11.86
N THR A 60 -5.83 -4.30 -12.34
CA THR A 60 -6.52 -3.50 -13.36
C THR A 60 -7.86 -3.04 -12.81
N GLN A 61 -8.23 -1.82 -13.11
CA GLN A 61 -9.47 -1.22 -12.65
C GLN A 61 -10.08 -0.35 -13.74
N SER A 62 -11.41 -0.26 -13.74
CA SER A 62 -12.18 0.46 -14.75
C SER A 62 -13.25 1.34 -14.13
N ASN A 63 -13.67 2.35 -14.90
CA ASN A 63 -14.77 3.25 -14.59
C ASN A 63 -14.62 3.94 -13.22
N ASP A 64 -13.50 4.65 -13.03
CA ASP A 64 -13.24 5.48 -11.85
C ASP A 64 -13.18 4.72 -10.51
N TRP A 65 -12.79 3.45 -10.52
CA TRP A 65 -12.65 2.70 -9.27
C TRP A 65 -11.80 3.45 -8.25
N ASP A 66 -12.38 3.80 -7.10
CA ASP A 66 -11.72 4.49 -5.98
C ASP A 66 -10.98 5.79 -6.34
N ALA A 67 -11.46 6.55 -7.33
CA ALA A 67 -10.87 7.82 -7.77
C ALA A 67 -10.53 8.75 -6.60
N TRP A 68 -11.41 8.86 -5.64
CA TRP A 68 -11.27 9.73 -4.47
C TRP A 68 -10.09 9.37 -3.54
N HIS A 69 -9.54 8.16 -3.65
CA HIS A 69 -8.35 7.76 -2.89
C HIS A 69 -7.06 8.39 -3.42
N TYR A 70 -7.03 8.68 -4.71
CA TYR A 70 -5.82 9.14 -5.39
C TYR A 70 -5.81 10.63 -5.63
N PHE A 71 -6.99 11.26 -5.70
CA PHE A 71 -7.16 12.65 -6.07
C PHE A 71 -7.95 13.41 -5.00
N SER A 72 -7.74 14.74 -4.91
CA SER A 72 -8.57 15.59 -4.09
C SER A 72 -10.00 15.65 -4.62
N THR A 73 -10.97 15.89 -3.74
CA THR A 73 -12.39 16.00 -4.09
C THR A 73 -12.68 17.11 -5.10
N ASP A 74 -11.82 18.13 -5.17
CA ASP A 74 -11.97 19.26 -6.10
C ASP A 74 -11.63 18.88 -7.56
N LYS A 75 -10.92 17.76 -7.76
CA LYS A 75 -10.56 17.23 -9.09
C LYS A 75 -11.47 16.10 -9.56
N ILE A 76 -12.34 15.60 -8.68
CA ILE A 76 -13.33 14.57 -9.02
C ILE A 76 -14.61 15.30 -9.45
N ASP A 77 -14.62 15.83 -10.66
CA ASP A 77 -15.85 16.37 -11.26
C ASP A 77 -16.58 15.23 -12.00
N GLY A 78 -17.88 15.10 -11.81
CA GLY A 78 -18.72 13.94 -12.01
C GLY A 78 -18.75 13.20 -13.37
N ASP A 79 -17.77 13.43 -14.24
CA ASP A 79 -17.57 12.73 -15.52
C ASP A 79 -16.14 12.17 -15.64
N ASN A 80 -15.56 11.72 -14.55
CA ASN A 80 -14.22 11.13 -14.53
C ASN A 80 -14.28 9.69 -15.04
N ASP A 81 -14.04 9.53 -16.30
CA ASP A 81 -13.92 8.23 -16.96
C ASP A 81 -12.43 7.89 -17.06
N PHE A 82 -11.89 7.09 -16.17
CA PHE A 82 -10.55 6.55 -16.31
C PHE A 82 -10.51 5.05 -16.00
N ASP A 83 -9.62 4.39 -16.67
CA ASP A 83 -9.16 3.05 -16.31
C ASP A 83 -7.76 3.17 -15.72
N ALA A 84 -7.33 2.21 -14.92
CA ALA A 84 -5.97 2.22 -14.41
C ALA A 84 -5.42 0.81 -14.26
N ASP A 85 -4.11 0.71 -14.47
CA ASP A 85 -3.31 -0.50 -14.28
C ASP A 85 -2.19 -0.21 -13.28
N GLY A 86 -1.95 -1.14 -12.37
CA GLY A 86 -0.95 -0.94 -11.34
C GLY A 86 -0.21 -2.19 -10.93
N TRP A 87 0.94 -1.98 -10.34
CA TRP A 87 1.75 -3.01 -9.71
C TRP A 87 2.01 -2.67 -8.25
N ALA A 88 1.94 -3.68 -7.40
CA ALA A 88 2.39 -3.63 -6.03
C ALA A 88 3.45 -4.70 -5.81
N LEU A 89 4.67 -4.29 -5.51
CA LEU A 89 5.79 -5.17 -5.23
C LEU A 89 6.12 -5.08 -3.74
N ARG A 90 6.31 -6.23 -3.08
CA ARG A 90 6.66 -6.32 -1.67
C ARG A 90 7.77 -7.32 -1.46
N ALA A 91 8.69 -6.98 -0.59
CA ALA A 91 9.69 -7.91 -0.10
C ALA A 91 9.97 -7.66 1.37
N TRP A 92 10.30 -8.70 2.10
CA TRP A 92 10.88 -8.57 3.43
C TRP A 92 11.96 -9.64 3.64
N PHE A 93 12.90 -9.29 4.50
CA PHE A 93 13.93 -10.16 5.03
C PHE A 93 13.90 -10.10 6.56
N ARG A 94 14.10 -11.24 7.21
CA ARG A 94 14.28 -11.34 8.66
C ARG A 94 15.56 -12.12 8.95
N PRO A 95 16.48 -11.62 9.79
CA PRO A 95 17.62 -12.40 10.22
C PRO A 95 17.18 -13.59 11.10
N ASP A 96 17.97 -14.65 11.09
CA ASP A 96 17.70 -15.83 11.93
C ASP A 96 17.89 -15.54 13.43
N GLU A 97 18.69 -14.55 13.76
CA GLU A 97 19.01 -14.15 15.14
C GLU A 97 18.51 -12.72 15.41
N THR A 98 17.91 -12.52 16.58
CA THR A 98 17.57 -11.21 17.15
C THR A 98 18.67 -10.70 18.08
N GLY A 99 18.58 -9.46 18.57
CA GLY A 99 19.62 -8.85 19.44
C GLY A 99 20.93 -8.55 18.71
N THR A 100 20.90 -8.50 17.37
CA THR A 100 22.09 -8.23 16.54
C THR A 100 21.95 -6.90 15.80
N ALA A 101 23.05 -6.40 15.25
CA ALA A 101 23.04 -5.17 14.44
C ALA A 101 22.32 -5.35 13.07
N VAL A 102 22.01 -6.58 12.68
CA VAL A 102 21.31 -6.87 11.41
C VAL A 102 19.80 -6.69 11.59
N PRO A 103 19.17 -5.73 10.92
CA PRO A 103 17.73 -5.52 11.04
C PRO A 103 16.93 -6.51 10.18
N SER A 104 15.67 -6.68 10.54
CA SER A 104 14.66 -7.07 9.56
C SER A 104 14.43 -5.89 8.62
N VAL A 105 14.27 -6.18 7.33
CA VAL A 105 14.05 -5.15 6.30
C VAL A 105 12.76 -5.44 5.56
N SER A 106 11.94 -4.42 5.34
CA SER A 106 10.76 -4.50 4.51
C SER A 106 10.81 -3.41 3.44
N VAL A 107 10.47 -3.77 2.21
CA VAL A 107 10.41 -2.82 1.09
C VAL A 107 9.10 -2.98 0.33
N GLY A 108 8.55 -1.87 -0.12
CA GLY A 108 7.37 -1.82 -0.95
C GLY A 108 7.55 -0.82 -2.10
N TYR A 109 6.96 -1.15 -3.25
CA TYR A 109 6.86 -0.25 -4.39
C TYR A 109 5.51 -0.43 -5.07
N ASP A 110 4.84 0.67 -5.32
CA ASP A 110 3.52 0.72 -5.95
C ASP A 110 3.55 1.65 -7.15
N THR A 111 2.87 1.25 -8.22
CA THR A 111 2.61 2.12 -9.37
C THR A 111 1.13 2.06 -9.74
N LEU A 112 0.62 3.15 -10.28
CA LEU A 112 -0.68 3.19 -10.92
C LEU A 112 -0.58 4.10 -12.15
N SER A 113 -0.90 3.55 -13.31
CA SER A 113 -0.93 4.24 -14.59
C SER A 113 -2.36 4.39 -15.08
N PHE A 114 -2.74 5.58 -15.46
CA PHE A 114 -4.12 5.91 -15.85
C PHE A 114 -4.27 5.88 -17.37
N THR A 115 -5.29 5.13 -17.81
CA THR A 115 -5.72 5.05 -19.23
C THR A 115 -7.15 5.57 -19.38
N ASN A 116 -7.59 5.86 -20.58
CA ASN A 116 -8.90 6.50 -20.86
C ASN A 116 -9.16 7.76 -20.04
N ASN A 117 -8.12 8.48 -19.74
CA ASN A 117 -8.04 9.50 -18.73
C ASN A 117 -8.39 10.87 -19.34
N LYS A 118 -9.67 11.24 -19.32
CA LYS A 118 -10.16 12.50 -19.87
C LYS A 118 -9.63 13.74 -19.15
N ASN A 119 -9.27 13.61 -17.87
CA ASN A 119 -8.81 14.71 -17.02
C ASN A 119 -7.29 14.87 -17.01
N GLY A 120 -6.55 14.00 -17.72
CA GLY A 120 -5.11 14.09 -17.84
C GLY A 120 -4.35 13.81 -16.54
N TYR A 121 -4.88 12.92 -15.68
CA TYR A 121 -4.19 12.48 -14.48
C TYR A 121 -2.84 11.86 -14.83
N LYS A 122 -1.82 12.19 -14.07
CA LYS A 122 -0.49 11.62 -14.24
C LYS A 122 -0.39 10.27 -13.54
N ASP A 123 0.45 9.40 -14.08
CA ASP A 123 0.84 8.17 -13.40
C ASP A 123 1.42 8.48 -12.02
N VAL A 124 1.11 7.65 -11.06
CA VAL A 124 1.56 7.80 -9.68
C VAL A 124 2.36 6.59 -9.23
N ASN A 125 3.28 6.82 -8.34
CA ASN A 125 4.05 5.78 -7.70
C ASN A 125 4.26 6.06 -6.21
N GLY A 126 4.57 5.01 -5.47
CA GLY A 126 4.90 5.10 -4.06
C GLY A 126 5.94 4.06 -3.71
N TYR A 127 6.69 4.30 -2.66
CA TYR A 127 7.64 3.35 -2.12
C TYR A 127 7.72 3.43 -0.59
N SER A 128 8.14 2.34 0.01
CA SER A 128 8.42 2.29 1.45
C SER A 128 9.62 1.40 1.74
N VAL A 129 10.38 1.79 2.73
CA VAL A 129 11.49 1.00 3.30
C VAL A 129 11.38 1.07 4.82
N ALA A 130 11.44 -0.08 5.48
CA ALA A 130 11.43 -0.14 6.94
C ALA A 130 12.53 -1.08 7.43
N PHE A 131 13.11 -0.70 8.57
CA PHE A 131 14.12 -1.44 9.29
C PHE A 131 13.63 -1.66 10.72
N ASN A 132 13.72 -2.91 11.21
CA ASN A 132 13.36 -3.24 12.58
C ASN A 132 14.46 -4.09 13.22
N TRP A 133 14.91 -3.67 14.41
CA TRP A 133 15.80 -4.41 15.25
C TRP A 133 15.03 -4.91 16.47
N SER A 134 15.02 -6.21 16.69
CA SER A 134 14.35 -6.84 17.82
C SER A 134 15.36 -7.24 18.89
N ASP A 135 14.94 -7.23 20.16
CA ASP A 135 15.69 -7.69 21.32
C ASP A 135 17.04 -6.97 21.54
N MET A 136 17.08 -5.65 21.23
CA MET A 136 18.34 -4.89 21.30
C MET A 136 18.75 -4.51 22.72
N PHE A 137 17.81 -4.16 23.58
CA PHE A 137 18.06 -3.73 24.95
C PHE A 137 17.41 -4.64 25.98
N GLN A 138 16.27 -5.21 25.65
CA GLN A 138 15.54 -6.18 26.46
C GLN A 138 14.74 -7.12 25.56
N ALA A 139 14.31 -8.24 26.13
CA ALA A 139 13.46 -9.19 25.41
C ALA A 139 12.17 -8.52 24.92
N ASP A 140 11.76 -8.87 23.71
CA ASP A 140 10.55 -8.37 23.05
C ASP A 140 10.53 -6.85 22.79
N ASP A 141 11.68 -6.16 22.86
CA ASP A 141 11.73 -4.78 22.38
C ASP A 141 11.95 -4.69 20.86
N VAL A 142 11.54 -3.56 20.27
CA VAL A 142 11.73 -3.27 18.85
C VAL A 142 12.14 -1.82 18.65
N ILE A 143 13.23 -1.61 17.95
CA ILE A 143 13.55 -0.31 17.34
C ILE A 143 13.07 -0.37 15.89
N GLY A 144 12.25 0.60 15.46
CA GLY A 144 11.79 0.71 14.08
C GLY A 144 12.16 2.05 13.46
N ILE A 145 12.56 2.01 12.20
CA ILE A 145 12.74 3.18 11.34
C ILE A 145 12.04 2.88 10.02
N ALA A 146 11.16 3.75 9.57
CA ALA A 146 10.54 3.66 8.27
C ALA A 146 10.59 4.99 7.53
N LEU A 147 10.66 4.90 6.21
CA LEU A 147 10.60 6.03 5.31
C LEU A 147 9.91 5.63 4.02
N GLY A 148 9.29 6.57 3.34
CA GLY A 148 8.64 6.30 2.08
C GLY A 148 7.88 7.50 1.52
N GLN A 149 7.38 7.25 0.32
CA GLN A 149 6.49 8.11 -0.41
C GLN A 149 5.18 7.35 -0.62
N PRO A 150 4.06 7.77 -0.01
CA PRO A 150 2.76 7.20 -0.33
C PRO A 150 2.36 7.60 -1.77
N ILE A 151 1.50 6.80 -2.39
CA ILE A 151 0.87 7.19 -3.65
C ILE A 151 0.07 8.48 -3.42
N ALA A 152 0.37 9.50 -4.23
CA ALA A 152 -0.35 10.77 -4.25
C ALA A 152 -0.60 11.21 -5.70
N GLY A 153 -1.81 11.73 -5.97
CA GLY A 153 -2.27 12.02 -7.32
C GLY A 153 -2.33 13.52 -7.67
N ASP A 154 -1.95 14.42 -6.79
CA ASP A 154 -2.17 15.86 -6.93
C ASP A 154 -0.89 16.66 -7.20
N ASP A 155 0.01 16.16 -8.04
CA ASP A 155 1.32 16.77 -8.33
C ASP A 155 2.18 16.98 -7.06
N THR A 156 1.91 16.23 -5.99
CA THR A 156 2.67 16.24 -4.75
C THR A 156 3.55 15.00 -4.67
N ASP A 157 4.76 15.17 -4.17
CA ASP A 157 5.72 14.09 -3.90
C ASP A 157 5.93 13.96 -2.39
N PRO A 158 4.90 13.49 -1.63
CA PRO A 158 4.98 13.45 -0.18
C PRO A 158 6.07 12.47 0.27
N PHE A 159 6.94 12.93 1.15
CA PHE A 159 7.91 12.08 1.80
C PHE A 159 7.61 11.99 3.29
N LEU A 160 7.47 10.76 3.79
CA LEU A 160 7.16 10.48 5.19
C LEU A 160 8.28 9.65 5.82
N TRP A 161 8.50 9.87 7.10
CA TRP A 161 9.40 9.07 7.90
C TRP A 161 8.90 8.93 9.33
N GLU A 162 9.28 7.82 9.97
CA GLU A 162 9.03 7.56 11.37
C GLU A 162 10.20 6.83 12.02
N ALA A 163 10.35 7.02 13.32
CA ALA A 163 11.22 6.21 14.16
C ALA A 163 10.54 5.96 15.51
N TYR A 164 10.62 4.73 16.01
CA TYR A 164 9.99 4.36 17.26
C TYR A 164 10.82 3.36 18.04
N TYR A 165 10.54 3.28 19.33
CA TYR A 165 11.02 2.23 20.21
C TYR A 165 9.83 1.63 20.96
N SER A 166 9.57 0.34 20.74
CA SER A 166 8.50 -0.39 21.43
C SER A 166 9.12 -1.31 22.47
N PHE A 167 8.55 -1.34 23.67
CA PHE A 167 9.01 -2.23 24.74
C PHE A 167 7.86 -2.63 25.66
N ARG A 168 8.03 -3.76 26.33
CA ARG A 168 7.05 -4.29 27.28
C ARG A 168 7.58 -4.25 28.70
N PRO A 169 7.10 -3.33 29.57
CA PRO A 169 7.43 -3.35 30.99
C PRO A 169 6.91 -4.58 31.72
N ASN A 170 5.85 -5.21 31.19
CA ASN A 170 5.26 -6.47 31.68
C ASN A 170 4.35 -7.07 30.57
N ASP A 171 3.81 -8.28 30.81
CA ASP A 171 3.01 -9.04 29.85
C ASP A 171 1.72 -8.36 29.40
N SER A 172 1.28 -7.33 30.11
CA SER A 172 -0.02 -6.65 29.85
C SER A 172 0.11 -5.26 29.27
N ILE A 173 1.32 -4.68 29.25
CA ILE A 173 1.55 -3.29 28.84
C ILE A 173 2.64 -3.26 27.78
N GLU A 174 2.36 -2.60 26.67
CA GLU A 174 3.33 -2.22 25.66
C GLU A 174 3.38 -0.69 25.55
N ILE A 175 4.57 -0.11 25.50
CA ILE A 175 4.80 1.33 25.38
C ILE A 175 5.63 1.57 24.12
N THR A 176 5.12 2.42 23.22
CA THR A 176 5.77 2.71 21.94
C THR A 176 5.91 4.22 21.74
N PRO A 177 6.90 4.87 22.36
CA PRO A 177 7.26 6.23 21.99
C PRO A 177 7.80 6.27 20.56
N GLY A 178 7.40 7.28 19.82
CA GLY A 178 7.83 7.45 18.44
C GLY A 178 7.83 8.92 18.02
N ILE A 179 8.56 9.19 16.97
CA ILE A 179 8.57 10.47 16.27
C ILE A 179 8.31 10.20 14.79
N PHE A 180 7.61 11.09 14.16
CA PHE A 180 7.34 11.03 12.72
C PHE A 180 7.34 12.42 12.13
N GLY A 181 7.54 12.49 10.81
CA GLY A 181 7.50 13.74 10.08
C GLY A 181 7.35 13.48 8.59
N GLY A 182 7.21 14.58 7.83
CA GLY A 182 7.07 14.48 6.40
C GLY A 182 7.16 15.84 5.73
N GLN A 183 7.26 15.79 4.40
CA GLN A 183 7.22 16.95 3.50
C GLN A 183 6.10 16.72 2.49
N ASP A 184 5.54 17.77 1.95
CA ASP A 184 4.48 17.75 0.92
C ASP A 184 3.29 16.86 1.27
N VAL A 185 2.95 16.82 2.55
CA VAL A 185 1.87 15.99 3.06
C VAL A 185 0.53 16.58 2.65
N ARG A 186 -0.29 15.79 1.99
CA ARG A 186 -1.61 16.18 1.49
C ARG A 186 -2.43 16.92 2.56
N GLY A 187 -2.91 18.10 2.25
CA GLY A 187 -3.78 18.90 3.13
C GLY A 187 -3.05 19.94 3.98
N VAL A 188 -1.72 20.05 3.89
CA VAL A 188 -1.00 21.25 4.35
C VAL A 188 -0.89 22.16 3.14
N ALA A 189 -1.89 23.02 2.94
CA ALA A 189 -1.75 24.12 1.99
C ALA A 189 -0.54 24.94 2.43
N ASP A 190 0.45 25.08 1.57
CA ASP A 190 1.45 26.12 1.73
C ASP A 190 0.66 27.43 1.85
N LYS A 191 0.65 28.01 3.04
CA LYS A 191 0.31 29.42 3.18
C LYS A 191 1.51 30.14 2.59
N GLU A 192 1.42 30.46 1.30
CA GLU A 192 2.22 31.56 0.78
C GLU A 192 1.86 32.77 1.63
N ASP A 193 2.84 33.26 2.39
CA ASP A 193 2.76 34.49 3.14
C ASP A 193 2.63 35.64 2.12
N ASP A 194 1.43 36.21 2.03
CA ASP A 194 1.18 37.52 1.44
C ASP A 194 1.64 38.64 2.36
#